data_68e252d246f370c3153bd9001ecb9e66
#
_entry.id   68e252d246f370c3153bd9001ecb9e66
#
_cell.length_a   1.000
_cell.length_b   1.000
_cell.length_c   1.000
_cell.angle_alpha   90.00
_cell.angle_beta   90.00
_cell.angle_gamma   90.00
#
_symmetry.space_group_name_H-M   'P 1'
#
loop_
_entity.id
_entity.type
_entity.pdbx_description
1 polymer ?
#
loop_
_entity_poly.entity_id
_entity_poly.type
_entity_poly.pdbx_seq_one_letter_code
_entity_poly.pdbx_strand_id
1 'polypeptide(L)'
;SGTRLWPISRTLMPKQFVKLFSNKSLFQLTVERNSKLCKSSFIVSNSEQYFLALDQLEELKKDNNRYLLEPIGRNTAPAIALACMQLDYDEIVLVTPSDHLIKDEKEYEKVLKKAKEFASENKLVTFGITPTFAETGFGYIETVNEFDVKAFHEKPNFEIATSYLKAGNYYWNSGMFCFKAGVFLDELK
;
A
#
# COMPACT_ATOMS: atom_id res chain seq x y z
N SER A 1 -1.76 6.03 13.64
CA SER A 1 -1.09 7.23 14.14
C SER A 1 -0.99 8.28 13.05
N GLY A 2 -1.44 9.46 13.22
CA GLY A 2 -1.38 10.58 12.26
C GLY A 2 -0.99 11.88 12.97
N THR A 3 -0.21 11.76 14.04
CA THR A 3 0.18 12.86 14.93
C THR A 3 0.88 14.02 14.22
N ARG A 4 1.57 13.74 13.10
CA ARG A 4 2.23 14.78 12.28
C ARG A 4 1.25 15.77 11.62
N LEU A 5 -0.02 15.39 11.47
CA LEU A 5 -1.06 16.20 10.84
C LEU A 5 -2.10 16.73 11.85
N TRP A 6 -1.75 16.74 13.15
CA TRP A 6 -2.63 17.38 14.14
C TRP A 6 -2.75 18.89 13.84
N PRO A 7 -3.96 19.51 13.95
CA PRO A 7 -5.23 18.97 14.44
C PRO A 7 -6.12 18.30 13.37
N ILE A 8 -5.70 18.19 12.13
CA ILE A 8 -6.48 17.62 11.02
C ILE A 8 -6.70 16.12 11.23
N SER A 9 -5.66 15.40 11.70
CA SER A 9 -5.74 13.98 12.03
C SER A 9 -5.85 13.80 13.54
N ARG A 10 -6.85 13.03 13.98
CA ARG A 10 -7.11 12.72 15.40
C ARG A 10 -7.28 11.20 15.55
N THR A 11 -7.25 10.68 16.78
CA THR A 11 -7.43 9.25 17.05
C THR A 11 -8.74 8.73 16.45
N LEU A 12 -9.84 9.44 16.66
CA LEU A 12 -11.17 9.09 16.15
C LEU A 12 -11.41 9.48 14.69
N MET A 13 -10.52 10.27 14.07
CA MET A 13 -10.57 10.66 12.65
C MET A 13 -9.15 10.64 12.08
N PRO A 14 -8.61 9.44 11.75
CA PRO A 14 -7.30 9.31 11.13
C PRO A 14 -7.23 10.00 9.76
N LYS A 15 -6.03 10.42 9.36
CA LYS A 15 -5.79 11.23 8.15
C LYS A 15 -6.41 10.67 6.87
N GLN A 16 -6.43 9.34 6.72
CA GLN A 16 -6.96 8.67 5.54
C GLN A 16 -8.47 8.83 5.36
N PHE A 17 -9.21 9.13 6.44
CA PHE A 17 -10.67 9.32 6.42
C PHE A 17 -11.09 10.80 6.38
N VAL A 18 -10.14 11.73 6.51
CA VAL A 18 -10.46 13.17 6.43
C VAL A 18 -10.68 13.56 4.97
N LYS A 19 -11.82 14.19 4.69
CA LYS A 19 -12.20 14.63 3.34
C LYS A 19 -11.49 15.93 2.96
N LEU A 20 -10.29 15.83 2.41
CA LEU A 20 -9.44 16.97 2.03
C LEU A 20 -9.43 17.25 0.52
N PHE A 21 -9.88 16.30 -0.31
CA PHE A 21 -9.75 16.37 -1.76
C PHE A 21 -11.13 16.31 -2.42
N SER A 22 -11.65 17.46 -2.86
CA SER A 22 -12.97 17.55 -3.53
C SER A 22 -14.06 16.76 -2.81
N ASN A 23 -14.17 16.94 -1.49
CA ASN A 23 -15.09 16.24 -0.59
C ASN A 23 -14.88 14.72 -0.50
N LYS A 24 -13.70 14.23 -0.88
CA LYS A 24 -13.28 12.83 -0.71
C LYS A 24 -12.09 12.69 0.22
N SER A 25 -12.03 11.55 0.88
CA SER A 25 -10.90 11.15 1.69
C SER A 25 -9.85 10.39 0.85
N LEU A 26 -8.62 10.26 1.36
CA LEU A 26 -7.59 9.44 0.70
C LEU A 26 -8.02 7.97 0.61
N PHE A 27 -8.74 7.46 1.60
CA PHE A 27 -9.32 6.13 1.59
C PHE A 27 -10.31 5.98 0.42
N GLN A 28 -11.26 6.90 0.26
CA GLN A 28 -12.22 6.87 -0.84
C GLN A 28 -11.54 6.96 -2.20
N LEU A 29 -10.56 7.85 -2.37
CA LEU A 29 -9.78 7.96 -3.61
C LEU A 29 -9.01 6.67 -3.92
N THR A 30 -8.46 6.00 -2.90
CA THR A 30 -7.76 4.72 -3.09
C THR A 30 -8.71 3.62 -3.54
N VAL A 31 -9.88 3.50 -2.92
CA VAL A 31 -10.90 2.50 -3.31
C VAL A 31 -11.41 2.76 -4.72
N GLU A 32 -11.76 4.00 -5.07
CA GLU A 32 -12.25 4.34 -6.42
C GLU A 32 -11.21 4.03 -7.49
N ARG A 33 -9.96 4.43 -7.27
CA ARG A 33 -8.86 4.19 -8.19
C ARG A 33 -8.65 2.68 -8.43
N ASN A 34 -8.55 1.91 -7.36
CA ASN A 34 -8.28 0.48 -7.45
C ASN A 34 -9.47 -0.32 -7.97
N SER A 35 -10.72 0.12 -7.73
CA SER A 35 -11.91 -0.56 -8.23
C SER A 35 -12.03 -0.57 -9.75
N LYS A 36 -11.26 0.25 -10.46
CA LYS A 36 -11.15 0.22 -11.93
C LYS A 36 -10.32 -0.97 -12.43
N LEU A 37 -9.46 -1.52 -11.58
CA LEU A 37 -8.45 -2.52 -11.93
C LEU A 37 -8.64 -3.84 -11.19
N CYS A 38 -9.27 -3.81 -10.02
CA CYS A 38 -9.51 -4.97 -9.15
C CYS A 38 -10.97 -5.37 -9.17
N LYS A 39 -11.25 -6.68 -9.13
CA LYS A 39 -12.61 -7.23 -9.12
C LYS A 39 -13.36 -6.98 -7.82
N SER A 40 -12.63 -6.98 -6.71
CA SER A 40 -13.16 -6.76 -5.35
C SER A 40 -12.12 -6.08 -4.47
N SER A 41 -12.55 -5.53 -3.35
CA SER A 41 -11.67 -4.94 -2.34
C SER A 41 -11.74 -5.76 -1.06
N PHE A 42 -10.60 -5.89 -0.39
CA PHE A 42 -10.48 -6.49 0.92
C PHE A 42 -9.96 -5.43 1.89
N ILE A 43 -10.82 -4.96 2.77
CA ILE A 43 -10.51 -3.86 3.70
C ILE A 43 -10.03 -4.46 5.01
N VAL A 44 -8.75 -4.24 5.33
CA VAL A 44 -8.14 -4.65 6.59
C VAL A 44 -8.02 -3.44 7.49
N SER A 45 -8.64 -3.49 8.66
CA SER A 45 -8.64 -2.39 9.62
C SER A 45 -8.80 -2.88 11.06
N ASN A 46 -8.54 -2.01 12.03
CA ASN A 46 -8.95 -2.26 13.41
C ASN A 46 -10.45 -1.93 13.61
N SER A 47 -10.99 -2.34 14.75
CA SER A 47 -12.41 -2.14 15.09
C SER A 47 -12.81 -0.65 15.15
N GLU A 48 -11.91 0.24 15.57
CA GLU A 48 -12.20 1.68 15.69
C GLU A 48 -12.37 2.36 14.32
N GLN A 49 -11.67 1.88 13.29
CA GLN A 49 -11.70 2.46 11.95
C GLN A 49 -12.70 1.77 11.02
N TYR A 50 -13.21 0.63 11.42
CA TYR A 50 -14.13 -0.19 10.62
C TYR A 50 -15.38 0.58 10.20
N PHE A 51 -16.05 1.22 11.17
CA PHE A 51 -17.28 1.97 10.89
C PHE A 51 -17.03 3.17 9.99
N LEU A 52 -15.89 3.87 10.14
CA LEU A 52 -15.51 4.95 9.23
C LEU A 52 -15.30 4.44 7.80
N ALA A 53 -14.71 3.25 7.65
CA ALA A 53 -14.54 2.64 6.33
C ALA A 53 -15.88 2.26 5.72
N LEU A 54 -16.79 1.66 6.49
CA LEU A 54 -18.16 1.32 6.04
C LEU A 54 -18.91 2.53 5.53
N ASP A 55 -19.02 3.58 6.35
CA ASP A 55 -19.74 4.82 6.02
C ASP A 55 -19.21 5.42 4.70
N GLN A 56 -17.89 5.46 4.53
CA GLN A 56 -17.28 6.03 3.33
C GLN A 56 -17.41 5.14 2.09
N LEU A 57 -17.50 3.82 2.25
CA LEU A 57 -17.79 2.89 1.14
C LEU A 57 -19.26 2.97 0.72
N GLU A 58 -20.19 3.14 1.66
CA GLU A 58 -21.60 3.36 1.38
C GLU A 58 -21.80 4.65 0.57
N GLU A 59 -21.12 5.74 0.93
CA GLU A 59 -21.11 6.98 0.14
C GLU A 59 -20.66 6.75 -1.32
N LEU A 60 -19.70 5.83 -1.55
CA LEU A 60 -19.23 5.47 -2.87
C LEU A 60 -20.11 4.46 -3.61
N LYS A 61 -21.16 3.93 -2.95
CA LYS A 61 -22.02 2.84 -3.47
C LYS A 61 -21.18 1.63 -3.92
N LYS A 62 -20.20 1.24 -3.10
CA LYS A 62 -19.31 0.12 -3.34
C LYS A 62 -19.66 -1.03 -2.41
N ASP A 63 -20.36 -2.05 -2.94
CA ASP A 63 -20.93 -3.14 -2.13
C ASP A 63 -20.08 -4.42 -2.18
N ASN A 64 -19.19 -4.56 -3.18
CA ASN A 64 -18.36 -5.75 -3.34
C ASN A 64 -17.04 -5.65 -2.54
N ASN A 65 -17.18 -5.54 -1.22
CA ASN A 65 -16.04 -5.46 -0.31
C ASN A 65 -16.08 -6.60 0.71
N ARG A 66 -14.91 -7.15 1.03
CA ARG A 66 -14.69 -8.06 2.15
C ARG A 66 -13.95 -7.30 3.24
N TYR A 67 -14.16 -7.71 4.49
CA TYR A 67 -13.60 -7.02 5.64
C TYR A 67 -12.85 -7.99 6.54
N LEU A 68 -11.71 -7.56 7.05
CA LEU A 68 -10.95 -8.24 8.08
C LEU A 68 -10.65 -7.26 9.21
N LEU A 69 -11.13 -7.58 10.40
CA LEU A 69 -10.83 -6.80 11.58
C LEU A 69 -9.62 -7.41 12.29
N GLU A 70 -8.56 -6.63 12.42
CA GLU A 70 -7.40 -7.00 13.22
C GLU A 70 -7.72 -6.81 14.70
N PRO A 71 -7.65 -7.86 15.53
CA PRO A 71 -7.87 -7.71 16.97
C PRO A 71 -6.76 -6.86 17.63
N ILE A 72 -5.56 -6.93 17.09
CA ILE A 72 -4.39 -6.14 17.53
C ILE A 72 -3.58 -5.79 16.30
N GLY A 73 -3.39 -4.51 16.02
CA GLY A 73 -2.55 -4.05 14.90
C GLY A 73 -1.08 -4.42 15.12
N ARG A 74 -0.57 -5.36 14.31
CA ARG A 74 0.81 -5.85 14.37
C ARG A 74 1.47 -5.77 13.00
N ASN A 75 1.95 -4.62 12.57
CA ASN A 75 2.64 -4.45 11.29
C ASN A 75 1.84 -4.95 10.05
N THR A 76 2.37 -4.69 8.87
CA THR A 76 1.68 -4.93 7.59
C THR A 76 1.64 -6.41 7.20
N ALA A 77 2.74 -7.16 7.39
CA ALA A 77 2.84 -8.53 6.91
C ALA A 77 1.82 -9.51 7.55
N PRO A 78 1.57 -9.50 8.88
CA PRO A 78 0.52 -10.34 9.48
C PRO A 78 -0.88 -10.01 8.97
N ALA A 79 -1.20 -8.73 8.76
CA ALA A 79 -2.49 -8.31 8.20
C ALA A 79 -2.71 -8.86 6.78
N ILE A 80 -1.68 -8.77 5.95
CA ILE A 80 -1.67 -9.32 4.58
C ILE A 80 -1.83 -10.86 4.64
N ALA A 81 -1.10 -11.54 5.52
CA ALA A 81 -1.17 -12.99 5.67
C ALA A 81 -2.59 -13.46 6.01
N LEU A 82 -3.23 -12.82 6.98
CA LEU A 82 -4.61 -13.13 7.37
C LEU A 82 -5.61 -12.91 6.22
N ALA A 83 -5.41 -11.88 5.41
CA ALA A 83 -6.21 -11.65 4.22
C ALA A 83 -5.96 -12.74 3.16
N CYS A 84 -4.70 -13.07 2.88
CA CYS A 84 -4.33 -14.09 1.91
C CYS A 84 -4.83 -15.49 2.27
N MET A 85 -4.93 -15.83 3.56
CA MET A 85 -5.51 -17.11 4.03
C MET A 85 -7.01 -17.28 3.66
N GLN A 86 -7.69 -16.21 3.25
CA GLN A 86 -9.09 -16.21 2.84
C GLN A 86 -9.27 -16.14 1.32
N LEU A 87 -8.18 -16.22 0.56
CA LEU A 87 -8.13 -16.12 -0.89
C LEU A 87 -7.65 -17.43 -1.49
N ASP A 88 -7.97 -17.65 -2.78
CA ASP A 88 -7.43 -18.77 -3.52
C ASP A 88 -5.91 -18.59 -3.73
N TYR A 89 -5.18 -19.71 -3.80
CA TYR A 89 -3.72 -19.72 -3.93
C TYR A 89 -3.21 -18.83 -5.09
N ASP A 90 -3.85 -18.93 -6.25
CA ASP A 90 -3.47 -18.23 -7.48
C ASP A 90 -4.10 -16.83 -7.60
N GLU A 91 -4.87 -16.38 -6.62
CA GLU A 91 -5.47 -15.05 -6.66
C GLU A 91 -4.40 -13.97 -6.53
N ILE A 92 -4.38 -13.05 -7.50
CA ILE A 92 -3.42 -11.94 -7.50
C ILE A 92 -3.95 -10.84 -6.61
N VAL A 93 -3.16 -10.48 -5.63
CA VAL A 93 -3.46 -9.48 -4.60
C VAL A 93 -2.65 -8.22 -4.86
N LEU A 94 -3.33 -7.08 -4.89
CA LEU A 94 -2.73 -5.76 -4.83
C LEU A 94 -2.92 -5.18 -3.43
N VAL A 95 -1.83 -5.03 -2.69
CA VAL A 95 -1.82 -4.40 -1.36
C VAL A 95 -1.52 -2.93 -1.52
N THR A 96 -2.38 -2.07 -0.97
CA THR A 96 -2.18 -0.61 -1.01
C THR A 96 -2.47 0.04 0.34
N PRO A 97 -1.60 0.96 0.81
CA PRO A 97 -1.96 1.86 1.89
C PRO A 97 -3.15 2.74 1.51
N SER A 98 -4.01 3.02 2.47
CA SER A 98 -5.23 3.82 2.25
C SER A 98 -5.00 5.35 2.33
N ASP A 99 -3.77 5.79 2.47
CA ASP A 99 -3.41 7.19 2.74
C ASP A 99 -2.49 7.82 1.69
N HIS A 100 -2.39 7.19 0.51
CA HIS A 100 -1.60 7.68 -0.61
C HIS A 100 -2.43 8.50 -1.59
N LEU A 101 -1.92 9.67 -1.93
CA LEU A 101 -2.42 10.49 -3.02
C LEU A 101 -1.63 10.16 -4.30
N ILE A 102 -2.29 9.54 -5.27
CA ILE A 102 -1.72 9.29 -6.61
C ILE A 102 -2.22 10.38 -7.56
N LYS A 103 -1.31 11.15 -8.13
CA LYS A 103 -1.64 12.26 -9.02
C LYS A 103 -1.80 11.82 -10.48
N ASP A 104 -0.95 10.89 -10.92
CA ASP A 104 -1.00 10.35 -12.28
C ASP A 104 -1.61 8.94 -12.28
N GLU A 105 -2.93 8.88 -12.44
CA GLU A 105 -3.66 7.60 -12.48
C GLU A 105 -3.31 6.79 -13.75
N LYS A 106 -2.95 7.43 -14.86
CA LYS A 106 -2.61 6.70 -16.09
C LYS A 106 -1.28 5.96 -15.94
N GLU A 107 -0.28 6.63 -15.36
CA GLU A 107 1.00 6.00 -15.08
C GLU A 107 0.85 4.89 -14.02
N TYR A 108 0.05 5.15 -12.99
CA TYR A 108 -0.30 4.14 -11.99
C TYR A 108 -0.90 2.87 -12.61
N GLU A 109 -1.85 3.01 -13.55
CA GLU A 109 -2.46 1.87 -14.25
C GLU A 109 -1.43 1.05 -15.07
N LYS A 110 -0.49 1.71 -15.74
CA LYS A 110 0.58 1.02 -16.49
C LYS A 110 1.48 0.22 -15.56
N VAL A 111 1.92 0.84 -14.46
CA VAL A 111 2.77 0.19 -13.46
C VAL A 111 2.06 -1.01 -12.84
N LEU A 112 0.75 -0.90 -12.53
CA LEU A 112 -0.02 -2.03 -12.00
C LEU A 112 -0.18 -3.18 -13.01
N LYS A 113 -0.35 -2.88 -14.30
CA LYS A 113 -0.40 -3.92 -15.34
C LYS A 113 0.91 -4.71 -15.37
N LYS A 114 2.05 -4.01 -15.33
CA LYS A 114 3.38 -4.64 -15.27
C LYS A 114 3.59 -5.46 -14.00
N ALA A 115 3.18 -4.93 -12.85
CA ALA A 115 3.23 -5.65 -11.58
C ALA A 115 2.39 -6.94 -11.60
N LYS A 116 1.21 -6.91 -12.23
CA LYS A 116 0.36 -8.09 -12.40
C LYS A 116 1.03 -9.16 -13.28
N GLU A 117 1.74 -8.77 -14.34
CA GLU A 117 2.53 -9.70 -15.17
C GLU A 117 3.55 -10.43 -14.32
N PHE A 118 4.38 -9.71 -13.56
CA PHE A 118 5.36 -10.31 -12.65
C PHE A 118 4.73 -11.19 -11.56
N ALA A 119 3.63 -10.74 -10.97
CA ALA A 119 2.91 -11.54 -9.97
C ALA A 119 2.37 -12.84 -10.58
N SER A 120 1.93 -12.83 -11.84
CA SER A 120 1.50 -14.03 -12.57
C SER A 120 2.62 -15.05 -12.75
N GLU A 121 3.88 -14.59 -12.79
CA GLU A 121 5.09 -15.41 -12.83
C GLU A 121 5.59 -15.85 -11.43
N ASN A 122 4.74 -15.77 -10.41
CA ASN A 122 5.04 -16.11 -9.01
C ASN A 122 6.11 -15.21 -8.36
N LYS A 123 6.25 -13.97 -8.79
CA LYS A 123 7.14 -13.00 -8.15
C LYS A 123 6.41 -12.20 -7.07
N LEU A 124 7.13 -11.87 -5.99
CA LEU A 124 6.70 -10.87 -5.02
C LEU A 124 7.13 -9.50 -5.51
N VAL A 125 6.18 -8.67 -5.90
CA VAL A 125 6.45 -7.34 -6.46
C VAL A 125 6.25 -6.27 -5.39
N THR A 126 7.23 -5.38 -5.27
CA THR A 126 7.14 -4.14 -4.48
C THR A 126 7.25 -2.94 -5.40
N PHE A 127 6.71 -1.79 -4.97
CA PHE A 127 6.70 -0.57 -5.77
C PHE A 127 7.64 0.46 -5.18
N GLY A 128 8.65 0.83 -5.95
CA GLY A 128 9.59 1.88 -5.64
C GLY A 128 9.13 3.24 -6.17
N ILE A 129 9.35 4.29 -5.39
CA ILE A 129 9.14 5.68 -5.80
C ILE A 129 10.50 6.33 -5.96
N THR A 130 10.73 6.98 -7.11
CA THR A 130 11.98 7.71 -7.36
C THR A 130 12.17 8.81 -6.31
N PRO A 131 13.24 8.78 -5.51
CA PRO A 131 13.46 9.77 -4.47
C PRO A 131 13.86 11.10 -5.09
N THR A 132 13.29 12.18 -4.55
CA THR A 132 13.57 13.56 -4.97
C THR A 132 14.43 14.32 -3.95
N PHE A 133 14.59 13.77 -2.76
CA PHE A 133 15.43 14.31 -1.68
C PHE A 133 15.85 13.18 -0.71
N ALA A 134 16.79 13.49 0.20
CA ALA A 134 17.28 12.54 1.20
C ALA A 134 16.28 12.44 2.37
N GLU A 135 15.30 11.53 2.29
CA GLU A 135 14.30 11.29 3.33
C GLU A 135 14.79 10.22 4.30
N THR A 136 14.75 10.50 5.59
CA THR A 136 15.17 9.56 6.65
C THR A 136 14.04 8.81 7.30
N GLY A 137 12.79 9.19 7.00
CA GLY A 137 11.58 8.56 7.55
C GLY A 137 11.04 7.39 6.72
N PHE A 138 11.65 7.08 5.56
CA PHE A 138 11.21 6.03 4.65
C PHE A 138 12.20 4.88 4.57
N GLY A 139 11.71 3.69 4.25
CA GLY A 139 12.52 2.58 3.78
C GLY A 139 12.96 2.80 2.32
N TYR A 140 14.14 2.28 1.98
CA TYR A 140 14.69 2.33 0.64
C TYR A 140 14.84 0.92 0.06
N ILE A 141 14.50 0.78 -1.21
CA ILE A 141 14.70 -0.43 -2.00
C ILE A 141 15.93 -0.21 -2.87
N GLU A 142 16.97 -1.03 -2.69
CA GLU A 142 18.15 -1.06 -3.56
C GLU A 142 17.90 -2.05 -4.69
N THR A 143 18.17 -1.64 -5.93
CA THR A 143 18.00 -2.51 -7.11
C THR A 143 19.32 -2.85 -7.78
N VAL A 144 19.39 -4.03 -8.41
CA VAL A 144 20.53 -4.45 -9.24
C VAL A 144 20.36 -3.91 -10.66
N ASN A 145 19.13 -3.95 -11.15
CA ASN A 145 18.70 -3.44 -12.46
C ASN A 145 17.32 -2.78 -12.30
N GLU A 146 16.59 -2.59 -13.38
CA GLU A 146 15.30 -1.91 -13.38
C GLU A 146 14.25 -2.61 -12.49
N PHE A 147 14.28 -3.94 -12.36
CA PHE A 147 13.20 -4.69 -11.70
C PHE A 147 13.67 -5.60 -10.55
N ASP A 148 14.95 -5.95 -10.46
CA ASP A 148 15.40 -6.89 -9.46
C ASP A 148 15.87 -6.18 -8.18
N VAL A 149 15.22 -6.51 -7.07
CA VAL A 149 15.55 -5.99 -5.75
C VAL A 149 16.80 -6.69 -5.21
N LYS A 150 17.79 -5.92 -4.78
CA LYS A 150 18.99 -6.41 -4.13
C LYS A 150 18.84 -6.46 -2.61
N ALA A 151 18.32 -5.37 -2.03
CA ALA A 151 18.20 -5.21 -0.59
C ALA A 151 17.14 -4.19 -0.20
N PHE A 152 16.73 -4.25 1.05
CA PHE A 152 15.85 -3.28 1.69
C PHE A 152 16.59 -2.60 2.86
N HIS A 153 16.51 -1.29 2.93
CA HIS A 153 17.19 -0.47 3.94
C HIS A 153 16.16 0.38 4.68
N GLU A 154 15.95 0.09 5.95
CA GLU A 154 14.95 0.79 6.76
C GLU A 154 15.51 2.07 7.36
N LYS A 155 14.88 3.20 7.06
CA LYS A 155 15.10 4.51 7.67
C LYS A 155 16.57 4.88 7.90
N PRO A 156 17.36 5.07 6.83
CA PRO A 156 18.76 5.44 6.93
C PRO A 156 18.93 6.82 7.60
N ASN A 157 20.13 7.10 8.11
CA ASN A 157 20.46 8.45 8.51
C ASN A 157 20.61 9.38 7.28
N PHE A 158 20.74 10.68 7.50
CA PHE A 158 20.77 11.66 6.42
C PHE A 158 21.96 11.50 5.47
N GLU A 159 23.14 11.12 5.98
CA GLU A 159 24.34 10.90 5.17
C GLU A 159 24.15 9.72 4.21
N ILE A 160 23.64 8.62 4.75
CA ILE A 160 23.33 7.40 3.97
C ILE A 160 22.22 7.69 2.95
N ALA A 161 21.13 8.36 3.36
CA ALA A 161 20.05 8.74 2.44
C ALA A 161 20.54 9.63 1.30
N THR A 162 21.48 10.53 1.60
CA THR A 162 22.12 11.38 0.57
C THR A 162 22.97 10.55 -0.40
N SER A 163 23.69 9.54 0.09
CA SER A 163 24.45 8.63 -0.79
C SER A 163 23.54 7.81 -1.69
N TYR A 164 22.39 7.34 -1.20
CA TYR A 164 21.39 6.61 -1.99
C TYR A 164 20.82 7.47 -3.13
N LEU A 165 20.53 8.73 -2.84
CA LEU A 165 20.05 9.68 -3.85
C LEU A 165 21.07 9.88 -4.98
N LYS A 166 22.37 9.93 -4.64
CA LYS A 166 23.45 10.09 -5.62
C LYS A 166 23.70 8.81 -6.42
N ALA A 167 23.52 7.63 -5.83
CA ALA A 167 23.74 6.33 -6.49
C ALA A 167 22.71 6.05 -7.60
N GLY A 168 21.47 6.53 -7.46
CA GLY A 168 20.45 6.48 -8.51
C GLY A 168 19.75 5.13 -8.68
N ASN A 169 20.13 4.10 -7.92
CA ASN A 169 19.51 2.77 -7.91
C ASN A 169 18.78 2.45 -6.60
N TYR A 170 18.39 3.47 -5.87
CA TYR A 170 17.58 3.38 -4.65
C TYR A 170 16.24 4.07 -4.83
N TYR A 171 15.18 3.43 -4.38
CA TYR A 171 13.81 3.92 -4.47
C TYR A 171 13.17 3.93 -3.09
N TRP A 172 12.31 4.90 -2.79
CA TRP A 172 11.51 4.85 -1.56
C TRP A 172 10.53 3.69 -1.63
N ASN A 173 10.45 2.91 -0.56
CA ASN A 173 9.41 1.90 -0.43
C ASN A 173 8.04 2.57 -0.27
N SER A 174 7.16 2.32 -1.23
CA SER A 174 5.78 2.85 -1.16
C SER A 174 4.88 2.11 -0.16
N GLY A 175 5.29 0.94 0.31
CA GLY A 175 4.41 0.05 1.09
C GLY A 175 3.30 -0.60 0.25
N MET A 176 3.40 -0.54 -1.07
CA MET A 176 2.51 -1.25 -2.00
C MET A 176 3.17 -2.55 -2.45
N PHE A 177 2.35 -3.59 -2.63
CA PHE A 177 2.83 -4.91 -3.06
C PHE A 177 1.84 -5.54 -4.04
N CYS A 178 2.34 -6.41 -4.93
CA CYS A 178 1.50 -7.22 -5.82
C CYS A 178 2.09 -8.63 -5.94
N PHE A 179 1.26 -9.66 -5.71
CA PHE A 179 1.71 -11.06 -5.71
C PHE A 179 0.50 -12.00 -5.72
N LYS A 180 0.73 -13.30 -5.96
CA LYS A 180 -0.27 -14.33 -5.69
C LYS A 180 -0.36 -14.61 -4.19
N ALA A 181 -1.58 -14.78 -3.67
CA ALA A 181 -1.83 -15.02 -2.24
C ALA A 181 -1.03 -16.22 -1.71
N GLY A 182 -1.03 -17.33 -2.43
CA GLY A 182 -0.30 -18.54 -2.06
C GLY A 182 1.21 -18.36 -2.06
N VAL A 183 1.78 -17.66 -3.05
CA VAL A 183 3.22 -17.38 -3.12
C VAL A 183 3.67 -16.59 -1.90
N PHE A 184 2.90 -15.57 -1.50
CA PHE A 184 3.21 -14.81 -0.28
C PHE A 184 3.15 -15.68 0.99
N LEU A 185 2.15 -16.55 1.11
CA LEU A 185 2.02 -17.44 2.25
C LEU A 185 3.14 -18.49 2.32
N ASP A 186 3.64 -18.96 1.18
CA ASP A 186 4.76 -19.91 1.12
C ASP A 186 6.07 -19.28 1.59
N GLU A 187 6.32 -18.02 1.29
CA GLU A 187 7.50 -17.28 1.76
C GLU A 187 7.48 -16.95 3.27
N LEU A 188 6.32 -17.15 3.94
CA LEU A 188 6.20 -16.96 5.39
C LEU A 188 6.43 -18.24 6.21
N LYS A 189 6.60 -19.39 5.57
CA LYS A 189 6.85 -20.70 6.22
C LYS A 189 8.29 -20.86 6.61
#